data_3c48df0da1e9dd802607631698457d79
#
_entry.id   3c48df0da1e9dd802607631698457d79
#
_cell.length_a   1.000
_cell.length_b   1.000
_cell.length_c   1.000
_cell.angle_alpha   90.00
_cell.angle_beta   90.00
_cell.angle_gamma   90.00
#
_symmetry.space_group_name_H-M   'P 1'
#
loop_
_entity.id
_entity.type
_entity.pdbx_description
1 polymer ?
#
loop_
_entity_poly.entity_id
_entity_poly.type
_entity_poly.pdbx_seq_one_letter_code
_entity_poly.pdbx_strand_id
1 'polypeptide(L)'
;MTTTIEPGTPRPVLDLDDYLADIGDRIRAERQARGWSQDELAARAGMNRRTIRSLENGIGTLRAFAQACAGLQVEMAHLLSGQWRLPARHPSLTVRQAQVLRVVADGRPLSVAAPVLGMTPEGLASVLSGIYRRLGVVDVARDRRRQAAVRVAVDHGLFDAA
;
A
#
# COMPACT_ATOMS: atom_id res chain seq x y z
N MET A 1 59.93 0.87 -0.49
CA MET A 1 58.70 1.22 -1.19
C MET A 1 57.72 1.77 -0.18
N THR A 2 57.56 3.08 -0.16
CA THR A 2 56.75 3.78 0.84
C THR A 2 55.33 3.91 0.27
N THR A 3 54.38 3.15 0.77
CA THR A 3 52.98 3.26 0.39
C THR A 3 52.41 4.56 0.96
N THR A 4 52.27 5.55 0.11
CA THR A 4 51.56 6.81 0.44
C THR A 4 50.08 6.48 0.62
N ILE A 5 49.59 6.48 1.87
CA ILE A 5 48.17 6.42 2.15
C ILE A 5 47.62 7.81 1.80
N GLU A 6 46.87 7.91 0.73
CA GLU A 6 46.05 9.08 0.41
C GLU A 6 45.10 9.39 1.57
N PRO A 7 45.03 10.63 2.07
CA PRO A 7 44.03 10.99 3.09
C PRO A 7 42.65 10.84 2.45
N GLY A 8 41.87 9.87 2.96
CA GLY A 8 40.55 9.53 2.45
C GLY A 8 39.66 10.76 2.36
N THR A 9 38.99 10.88 1.23
CA THR A 9 37.91 11.85 1.01
C THR A 9 37.00 11.87 2.24
N PRO A 10 36.75 13.01 2.89
CA PRO A 10 35.86 13.08 4.04
C PRO A 10 34.51 12.47 3.63
N ARG A 11 34.11 11.43 4.33
CA ARG A 11 32.77 10.86 4.15
C ARG A 11 31.77 11.98 4.38
N PRO A 12 30.79 12.19 3.48
CA PRO A 12 29.77 13.20 3.71
C PRO A 12 29.18 12.97 5.12
N VAL A 13 29.22 14.00 5.93
CA VAL A 13 28.57 13.95 7.25
C VAL A 13 27.11 13.67 6.98
N LEU A 14 26.63 12.50 7.42
CA LEU A 14 25.24 12.14 7.28
C LEU A 14 24.42 13.16 8.06
N ASP A 15 23.63 13.97 7.36
CA ASP A 15 22.62 14.79 8.03
C ASP A 15 21.57 13.86 8.60
N LEU A 16 21.49 13.78 9.93
CA LEU A 16 20.61 12.87 10.62
C LEU A 16 19.15 13.19 10.34
N ASP A 17 18.80 14.47 10.24
CA ASP A 17 17.43 14.90 10.01
C ASP A 17 16.98 14.53 8.60
N ASP A 18 17.82 14.74 7.60
CA ASP A 18 17.57 14.31 6.21
C ASP A 18 17.45 12.78 6.11
N TYR A 19 18.30 12.04 6.82
CA TYR A 19 18.24 10.59 6.84
C TYR A 19 16.95 10.06 7.49
N LEU A 20 16.53 10.66 8.61
CA LEU A 20 15.28 10.30 9.28
C LEU A 20 14.05 10.66 8.44
N ALA A 21 14.09 11.79 7.75
CA ALA A 21 13.04 12.18 6.81
C ALA A 21 12.92 11.19 5.65
N ASP A 22 14.05 10.75 5.07
CA ASP A 22 14.06 9.71 4.02
C ASP A 22 13.46 8.39 4.50
N ILE A 23 13.79 7.95 5.72
CA ILE A 23 13.15 6.76 6.32
C ILE A 23 11.65 6.96 6.49
N GLY A 24 11.21 8.14 6.94
CA GLY A 24 9.79 8.48 7.05
C GLY A 24 9.06 8.40 5.70
N ASP A 25 9.69 8.89 4.65
CA ASP A 25 9.16 8.81 3.29
C ASP A 25 9.09 7.36 2.78
N ARG A 26 10.04 6.50 3.15
CA ARG A 26 10.01 5.06 2.83
C ARG A 26 8.83 4.37 3.52
N ILE A 27 8.57 4.64 4.80
CA ILE A 27 7.38 4.12 5.52
C ILE A 27 6.10 4.56 4.80
N ARG A 28 6.02 5.84 4.44
CA ARG A 28 4.88 6.39 3.68
C ARG A 28 4.70 5.69 2.34
N ALA A 29 5.78 5.48 1.60
CA ALA A 29 5.75 4.80 0.30
C ALA A 29 5.27 3.35 0.41
N GLU A 30 5.77 2.60 1.40
CA GLU A 30 5.34 1.22 1.68
C GLU A 30 3.85 1.14 2.04
N ARG A 31 3.37 2.07 2.85
CA ARG A 31 1.95 2.17 3.18
C ARG A 31 1.10 2.49 1.95
N GLN A 32 1.51 3.49 1.18
CA GLN A 32 0.78 3.93 -0.02
C GLN A 32 0.76 2.85 -1.11
N ALA A 33 1.85 2.10 -1.26
CA ALA A 33 1.93 0.99 -2.20
C ALA A 33 0.87 -0.08 -1.91
N ARG A 34 0.51 -0.26 -0.61
CA ARG A 34 -0.57 -1.16 -0.17
C ARG A 34 -1.96 -0.52 -0.24
N GLY A 35 -2.06 0.76 -0.63
CA GLY A 35 -3.29 1.51 -0.66
C GLY A 35 -3.88 1.82 0.72
N TRP A 36 -3.06 1.79 1.78
CA TRP A 36 -3.52 1.99 3.14
C TRP A 36 -3.54 3.46 3.54
N SER A 37 -4.52 3.84 4.37
CA SER A 37 -4.54 5.10 5.11
C SER A 37 -3.56 5.04 6.30
N GLN A 38 -3.27 6.20 6.88
CA GLN A 38 -2.49 6.25 8.14
C GLN A 38 -3.23 5.51 9.28
N ASP A 39 -4.57 5.55 9.29
CA ASP A 39 -5.39 4.86 10.28
C ASP A 39 -5.30 3.33 10.12
N GLU A 40 -5.28 2.83 8.90
CA GLU A 40 -5.09 1.40 8.63
C GLU A 40 -3.71 0.91 9.08
N LEU A 41 -2.65 1.65 8.78
CA LEU A 41 -1.31 1.27 9.26
C LEU A 41 -1.24 1.36 10.79
N ALA A 42 -1.84 2.38 11.40
CA ALA A 42 -1.88 2.53 12.85
C ALA A 42 -2.55 1.33 13.52
N ALA A 43 -3.71 0.91 13.01
CA ALA A 43 -4.42 -0.27 13.52
C ALA A 43 -3.59 -1.55 13.40
N ARG A 44 -2.91 -1.77 12.26
CA ARG A 44 -2.06 -2.94 12.03
C ARG A 44 -0.80 -2.96 12.89
N ALA A 45 -0.24 -1.78 13.14
CA ALA A 45 0.97 -1.61 13.95
C ALA A 45 0.69 -1.50 15.46
N GLY A 46 -0.58 -1.53 15.88
CA GLY A 46 -0.95 -1.35 17.27
C GLY A 46 -0.61 0.04 17.82
N MET A 47 -0.72 1.07 16.98
CA MET A 47 -0.37 2.46 17.29
C MET A 47 -1.55 3.39 16.99
N ASN A 48 -1.43 4.66 17.41
CA ASN A 48 -2.36 5.69 16.98
C ASN A 48 -1.89 6.37 15.68
N ARG A 49 -2.83 6.98 14.94
CA ARG A 49 -2.55 7.71 13.70
C ARG A 49 -1.50 8.80 13.86
N ARG A 50 -1.52 9.52 15.00
CA ARG A 50 -0.55 10.61 15.25
C ARG A 50 0.88 10.08 15.26
N THR A 51 1.12 8.92 15.85
CA THR A 51 2.43 8.27 15.85
C THR A 51 2.87 7.89 14.45
N ILE A 52 1.98 7.32 13.62
CA ILE A 52 2.29 7.03 12.21
C ILE A 52 2.64 8.32 11.45
N ARG A 53 1.85 9.38 11.61
CA ARG A 53 2.13 10.68 10.98
C ARG A 53 3.50 11.22 11.40
N SER A 54 3.85 11.13 12.68
CA SER A 54 5.16 11.57 13.17
C SER A 54 6.29 10.74 12.55
N LEU A 55 6.16 9.42 12.50
CA LEU A 55 7.14 8.53 11.86
C LEU A 55 7.34 8.87 10.38
N GLU A 56 6.25 9.12 9.64
CA GLU A 56 6.31 9.50 8.23
C GLU A 56 6.94 10.89 8.00
N ASN A 57 7.09 11.68 9.05
CA ASN A 57 7.80 12.95 9.03
C ASN A 57 9.23 12.86 9.62
N GLY A 58 9.75 11.64 9.79
CA GLY A 58 11.08 11.41 10.33
C GLY A 58 11.18 11.57 11.86
N ILE A 59 10.05 11.66 12.58
CA ILE A 59 10.02 11.89 14.01
C ILE A 59 9.44 10.66 14.71
N GLY A 60 10.24 9.98 15.54
CA GLY A 60 9.75 8.83 16.27
C GLY A 60 10.82 8.10 17.06
N THR A 61 10.38 7.07 17.77
CA THR A 61 11.26 6.17 18.53
C THR A 61 11.56 4.93 17.73
N LEU A 62 12.66 4.24 18.04
CA LEU A 62 12.99 2.95 17.44
C LEU A 62 11.86 1.92 17.66
N ARG A 63 11.20 1.94 18.83
CA ARG A 63 10.04 1.08 19.11
C ARG A 63 8.91 1.32 18.11
N ALA A 64 8.53 2.59 17.91
CA ALA A 64 7.47 2.94 16.97
C ALA A 64 7.83 2.56 15.52
N PHE A 65 9.09 2.75 15.14
CA PHE A 65 9.61 2.31 13.85
C PHE A 65 9.48 0.78 13.68
N ALA A 66 9.93 0.01 14.69
CA ALA A 66 9.79 -1.45 14.65
C ALA A 66 8.33 -1.92 14.55
N GLN A 67 7.42 -1.27 15.27
CA GLN A 67 5.98 -1.55 15.20
C GLN A 67 5.40 -1.21 13.81
N ALA A 68 5.82 -0.10 13.21
CA ALA A 68 5.40 0.25 11.86
C ALA A 68 5.89 -0.77 10.83
N CYS A 69 7.15 -1.23 10.94
CA CYS A 69 7.69 -2.30 10.09
C CYS A 69 6.90 -3.60 10.23
N ALA A 70 6.55 -3.99 11.46
CA ALA A 70 5.72 -5.16 11.71
C ALA A 70 4.32 -5.01 11.09
N GLY A 71 3.69 -3.84 11.24
CA GLY A 71 2.39 -3.53 10.63
C GLY A 71 2.43 -3.55 9.10
N LEU A 72 3.53 -3.11 8.50
CA LEU A 72 3.80 -3.15 7.07
C LEU A 72 4.22 -4.54 6.58
N GLN A 73 4.58 -5.45 7.48
CA GLN A 73 5.17 -6.77 7.16
C GLN A 73 6.48 -6.66 6.36
N VAL A 74 7.32 -5.68 6.71
CA VAL A 74 8.65 -5.50 6.13
C VAL A 74 9.72 -5.60 7.21
N GLU A 75 10.89 -6.09 6.85
CA GLU A 75 12.03 -6.11 7.77
C GLU A 75 12.59 -4.70 7.97
N MET A 76 12.98 -4.35 9.20
CA MET A 76 13.62 -3.08 9.50
C MET A 76 14.86 -2.85 8.63
N ALA A 77 15.68 -3.89 8.45
CA ALA A 77 16.87 -3.84 7.61
C ALA A 77 16.56 -3.45 6.16
N HIS A 78 15.42 -3.89 5.62
CA HIS A 78 14.98 -3.52 4.27
C HIS A 78 14.73 -2.01 4.16
N LEU A 79 13.97 -1.43 5.10
CA LEU A 79 13.69 0.01 5.09
C LEU A 79 14.93 0.89 5.33
N LEU A 80 15.91 0.39 6.10
CA LEU A 80 17.16 1.09 6.39
C LEU A 80 18.22 0.90 5.30
N SER A 81 18.02 -0.03 4.38
CA SER A 81 18.99 -0.35 3.34
C SER A 81 19.16 0.79 2.34
N GLY A 82 20.41 1.10 1.98
CA GLY A 82 20.73 1.97 0.84
C GLY A 82 20.29 1.39 -0.51
N GLN A 83 19.91 0.12 -0.56
CA GLN A 83 19.37 -0.54 -1.74
C GLN A 83 17.84 -0.51 -1.82
N TRP A 84 17.18 0.10 -0.83
CA TRP A 84 15.73 0.27 -0.86
C TRP A 84 15.29 0.91 -2.18
N ARG A 85 14.22 0.41 -2.74
CA ARG A 85 13.60 0.96 -3.96
C ARG A 85 12.14 1.22 -3.67
N LEU A 86 11.60 2.24 -4.33
CA LEU A 86 10.18 2.56 -4.25
C LEU A 86 9.36 1.30 -4.58
N PRO A 87 8.51 0.82 -3.67
CA PRO A 87 7.74 -0.39 -3.92
C PRO A 87 6.77 -0.17 -5.08
N ALA A 88 6.62 -1.19 -5.91
CA ALA A 88 5.56 -1.21 -6.90
C ALA A 88 4.21 -1.07 -6.17
N ARG A 89 3.30 -0.28 -6.74
CA ARG A 89 1.94 -0.19 -6.20
C ARG A 89 1.30 -1.57 -6.29
N HIS A 90 1.11 -2.20 -5.14
CA HIS A 90 0.29 -3.39 -5.06
C HIS A 90 -1.17 -2.93 -4.93
N PRO A 91 -2.03 -3.30 -5.85
CA PRO A 91 -3.45 -3.03 -5.70
C PRO A 91 -3.93 -3.69 -4.40
N SER A 92 -4.70 -2.98 -3.62
CA SER A 92 -5.29 -3.52 -2.40
C SER A 92 -6.79 -3.23 -2.38
N LEU A 93 -7.55 -4.17 -1.88
CA LEU A 93 -8.99 -4.01 -1.67
C LEU A 93 -9.29 -4.10 -0.18
N THR A 94 -10.24 -3.30 0.29
CA THR A 94 -10.84 -3.54 1.61
C THR A 94 -11.63 -4.83 1.57
N VAL A 95 -11.88 -5.45 2.74
CA VAL A 95 -12.72 -6.67 2.84
C VAL A 95 -14.06 -6.46 2.13
N ARG A 96 -14.68 -5.29 2.31
CA ARG A 96 -15.96 -4.96 1.66
C ARG A 96 -15.82 -4.85 0.14
N GLN A 97 -14.74 -4.26 -0.36
CA GLN A 97 -14.49 -4.15 -1.80
C GLN A 97 -14.19 -5.52 -2.42
N ALA A 98 -13.43 -6.37 -1.75
CA ALA A 98 -13.20 -7.74 -2.19
C ALA A 98 -14.52 -8.53 -2.24
N GLN A 99 -15.38 -8.41 -1.23
CA GLN A 99 -16.71 -9.00 -1.21
C GLN A 99 -17.58 -8.52 -2.39
N VAL A 100 -17.60 -7.20 -2.62
CA VAL A 100 -18.33 -6.61 -3.76
C VAL A 100 -17.83 -7.20 -5.08
N LEU A 101 -16.52 -7.19 -5.30
CA LEU A 101 -15.95 -7.69 -6.55
C LEU A 101 -16.22 -9.20 -6.76
N ARG A 102 -16.17 -9.98 -5.68
CA ARG A 102 -16.52 -11.41 -5.72
C ARG A 102 -17.97 -11.66 -6.14
N VAL A 103 -18.92 -10.91 -5.59
CA VAL A 103 -20.35 -11.07 -5.91
C VAL A 103 -20.66 -10.73 -7.38
N VAL A 104 -19.89 -9.80 -7.99
CA VAL A 104 -20.09 -9.42 -9.40
C VAL A 104 -19.15 -10.15 -10.37
N ALA A 105 -18.32 -11.06 -9.89
CA ALA A 105 -17.28 -11.72 -10.69
C ALA A 105 -17.85 -12.58 -11.83
N ASP A 106 -19.03 -13.15 -11.63
CA ASP A 106 -19.73 -13.99 -12.62
C ASP A 106 -20.39 -13.17 -13.75
N GLY A 107 -20.28 -11.85 -13.74
CA GLY A 107 -20.80 -10.97 -14.78
C GLY A 107 -22.29 -10.62 -14.64
N ARG A 108 -22.98 -11.09 -13.59
CA ARG A 108 -24.40 -10.77 -13.37
C ARG A 108 -24.72 -9.27 -13.42
N PRO A 109 -25.93 -8.87 -13.83
CA PRO A 109 -26.36 -7.48 -13.81
C PRO A 109 -26.29 -6.87 -12.42
N LEU A 110 -25.97 -5.57 -12.31
CA LEU A 110 -25.88 -4.87 -11.02
C LEU A 110 -27.23 -4.86 -10.28
N SER A 111 -28.33 -4.84 -10.99
CA SER A 111 -29.68 -4.95 -10.42
C SER A 111 -29.93 -6.27 -9.68
N VAL A 112 -29.20 -7.34 -10.07
CA VAL A 112 -29.27 -8.67 -9.42
C VAL A 112 -28.24 -8.76 -8.30
N ALA A 113 -27.05 -8.19 -8.47
CA ALA A 113 -25.96 -8.24 -7.48
C ALA A 113 -26.19 -7.29 -6.29
N ALA A 114 -26.78 -6.12 -6.51
CA ALA A 114 -26.94 -5.10 -5.48
C ALA A 114 -27.78 -5.56 -4.27
N PRO A 115 -28.93 -6.23 -4.42
CA PRO A 115 -29.70 -6.75 -3.29
C PRO A 115 -28.91 -7.74 -2.44
N VAL A 116 -28.07 -8.59 -3.05
CA VAL A 116 -27.22 -9.57 -2.34
C VAL A 116 -26.25 -8.88 -1.39
N LEU A 117 -25.86 -7.65 -1.73
CA LEU A 117 -24.92 -6.83 -0.96
C LEU A 117 -25.62 -5.82 -0.03
N GLY A 118 -26.96 -5.80 -0.03
CA GLY A 118 -27.76 -4.80 0.71
C GLY A 118 -27.55 -3.37 0.17
N MET A 119 -27.37 -3.22 -1.15
CA MET A 119 -27.08 -1.95 -1.82
C MET A 119 -28.09 -1.64 -2.90
N THR A 120 -28.11 -0.36 -3.35
CA THR A 120 -28.79 0.01 -4.60
C THR A 120 -27.86 -0.26 -5.80
N PRO A 121 -28.38 -0.46 -7.02
CA PRO A 121 -27.55 -0.62 -8.21
C PRO A 121 -26.60 0.56 -8.45
N GLU A 122 -27.03 1.79 -8.18
CA GLU A 122 -26.24 3.01 -8.31
C GLU A 122 -25.12 3.06 -7.27
N GLY A 123 -25.41 2.68 -6.02
CA GLY A 123 -24.44 2.56 -4.95
C GLY A 123 -23.37 1.51 -5.27
N LEU A 124 -23.79 0.36 -5.80
CA LEU A 124 -22.89 -0.70 -6.26
C LEU A 124 -22.00 -0.23 -7.42
N ALA A 125 -22.56 0.50 -8.40
CA ALA A 125 -21.79 1.07 -9.50
C ALA A 125 -20.74 2.08 -9.02
N SER A 126 -21.07 2.90 -8.03
CA SER A 126 -20.13 3.85 -7.42
C SER A 126 -18.96 3.12 -6.72
N VAL A 127 -19.26 2.10 -5.93
CA VAL A 127 -18.22 1.27 -5.28
C VAL A 127 -17.32 0.58 -6.31
N LEU A 128 -17.89 0.02 -7.37
CA LEU A 128 -17.13 -0.62 -8.45
C LEU A 128 -16.22 0.39 -9.18
N SER A 129 -16.67 1.62 -9.38
CA SER A 129 -15.84 2.67 -9.97
C SER A 129 -14.62 2.99 -9.09
N GLY A 130 -14.77 2.97 -7.77
CA GLY A 130 -13.67 3.08 -6.81
C GLY A 130 -12.70 1.89 -6.88
N ILE A 131 -13.24 0.67 -6.99
CA ILE A 131 -12.45 -0.56 -7.13
C ILE A 131 -11.64 -0.52 -8.44
N TYR A 132 -12.25 -0.15 -9.56
CA TYR A 132 -11.56 -0.07 -10.86
C TYR A 132 -10.40 0.92 -10.85
N ARG A 133 -10.55 2.05 -10.15
CA ARG A 133 -9.47 3.02 -9.94
C ARG A 133 -8.32 2.42 -9.12
N ARG A 134 -8.63 1.72 -8.04
CA ARG A 134 -7.61 1.05 -7.19
C ARG A 134 -6.84 -0.02 -7.93
N LEU A 135 -7.53 -0.79 -8.75
CA LEU A 135 -6.93 -1.88 -9.53
C LEU A 135 -6.28 -1.41 -10.83
N GLY A 136 -6.36 -0.11 -11.16
CA GLY A 136 -5.73 0.45 -12.36
C GLY A 136 -6.37 0.02 -13.67
N VAL A 137 -7.67 -0.37 -13.66
CA VAL A 137 -8.39 -0.87 -14.85
C VAL A 137 -9.34 0.14 -15.46
N VAL A 138 -9.21 1.42 -15.12
CA VAL A 138 -10.11 2.48 -15.62
C VAL A 138 -10.02 2.68 -17.14
N ASP A 139 -8.84 2.46 -17.71
CA ASP A 139 -8.57 2.62 -19.13
C ASP A 139 -9.01 1.42 -19.98
N VAL A 140 -9.42 0.34 -19.32
CA VAL A 140 -9.99 -0.84 -20.00
C VAL A 140 -11.40 -0.51 -20.49
N ALA A 141 -11.78 -1.02 -21.68
CA ALA A 141 -13.10 -0.86 -22.24
C ALA A 141 -14.19 -1.26 -21.23
N ARG A 142 -15.28 -0.49 -21.18
CA ARG A 142 -16.32 -0.57 -20.14
C ARG A 142 -16.91 -1.99 -19.97
N ASP A 143 -17.13 -2.68 -21.08
CA ASP A 143 -17.64 -4.06 -21.12
C ASP A 143 -16.68 -5.09 -20.53
N ARG A 144 -15.35 -4.86 -20.63
CA ARG A 144 -14.29 -5.74 -20.15
C ARG A 144 -13.72 -5.36 -18.79
N ARG A 145 -14.06 -4.18 -18.30
CA ARG A 145 -13.46 -3.60 -17.08
C ARG A 145 -13.69 -4.46 -15.85
N ARG A 146 -14.87 -5.07 -15.72
CA ARG A 146 -15.19 -5.96 -14.60
C ARG A 146 -14.33 -7.21 -14.60
N GLN A 147 -14.20 -7.88 -15.74
CA GLN A 147 -13.35 -9.07 -15.87
C GLN A 147 -11.88 -8.74 -15.66
N ALA A 148 -11.41 -7.59 -16.16
CA ALA A 148 -10.05 -7.12 -15.91
C ALA A 148 -9.80 -6.87 -14.40
N ALA A 149 -10.75 -6.27 -13.69
CA ALA A 149 -10.66 -6.05 -12.26
C ALA A 149 -10.60 -7.36 -11.47
N VAL A 150 -11.43 -8.34 -11.84
CA VAL A 150 -11.41 -9.69 -11.23
C VAL A 150 -10.07 -10.37 -11.46
N ARG A 151 -9.54 -10.34 -12.69
CA ARG A 151 -8.24 -10.92 -13.01
C ARG A 151 -7.11 -10.30 -12.17
N VAL A 152 -7.01 -8.97 -12.15
CA VAL A 152 -6.02 -8.26 -11.34
C VAL A 152 -6.14 -8.64 -9.87
N ALA A 153 -7.36 -8.73 -9.34
CA ALA A 153 -7.58 -9.08 -7.94
C ALA A 153 -7.14 -10.53 -7.62
N VAL A 154 -7.37 -11.48 -8.53
CA VAL A 154 -6.91 -12.87 -8.40
C VAL A 154 -5.39 -12.96 -8.52
N ASP A 155 -4.79 -12.31 -9.53
CA ASP A 155 -3.35 -12.32 -9.77
C ASP A 155 -2.55 -11.75 -8.58
N HIS A 156 -3.16 -10.84 -7.82
CA HIS A 156 -2.57 -10.26 -6.62
C HIS A 156 -3.04 -10.92 -5.31
N GLY A 157 -3.76 -12.04 -5.38
CA GLY A 157 -4.23 -12.77 -4.18
C GLY A 157 -5.19 -11.98 -3.29
N LEU A 158 -5.94 -11.03 -3.85
CA LEU A 158 -6.87 -10.17 -3.09
C LEU A 158 -8.17 -10.90 -2.74
N PHE A 159 -8.50 -11.96 -3.44
CA PHE A 159 -9.46 -12.99 -3.10
C PHE A 159 -9.27 -14.21 -4.00
N ASP A 160 -9.73 -15.37 -3.55
CA ASP A 160 -9.75 -16.58 -4.37
C ASP A 160 -10.89 -16.50 -5.40
N ALA A 161 -10.58 -16.85 -6.64
CA ALA A 161 -11.62 -17.06 -7.64
C ALA A 161 -12.41 -18.32 -7.27
N ALA A 162 -13.72 -18.18 -7.10
CA ALA A 162 -14.60 -19.30 -6.88
C ALA A 162 -14.77 -20.11 -8.18
#